data_fc34009a06e237827c24ce1697a1e4c8
#
_entry.id   fc34009a06e237827c24ce1697a1e4c8
#
_cell.length_a   1.000
_cell.length_b   1.000
_cell.length_c   1.000
_cell.angle_alpha   90.00
_cell.angle_beta   90.00
_cell.angle_gamma   90.00
#
_symmetry.space_group_name_H-M   'P 1'
#
loop_
_entity.id
_entity.type
_entity.pdbx_description
1 polymer ?
#
loop_
_entity_poly.entity_id
_entity_poly.type
_entity_poly.pdbx_seq_one_letter_code
_entity_poly.pdbx_strand_id
1 'polypeptide(L)'
;MFRRNTLQISLLVGLLAILAAQEGQPLSFGAWRRLSDIPVIAPRGNGWESAGTFNPAVLERAGKIIMLYRAQDKQGTSRLGYAESADGIHFTRRDQPVLSPSEDYEEGGGVEDPRLVRFGDTYYLTYTGYNKKDAQLCLATSTDLIHWDRKGVIMPAYEGNWNVKWTKSGAIVPEKINGKYWMYFLGTSADNKDQAGLASSLDLLHWTEATKTPVLPVRAGLFDSRVAEPGPSPIVTKDGIVLIYNGADDQLVYRTGVAIFDRNDPRRLLWRSDEPVFVPDKKWEKTGQVPNVVFVEGMVHRQNRYLFYYGGADKNVGVAEAPVR
;
A
#
# COMPACT_ATOMS: atom_id res chain seq x y z
N MET A 1 69.03 -43.69 -9.27
CA MET A 1 67.62 -44.14 -9.45
C MET A 1 66.78 -43.38 -8.45
N PHE A 2 66.35 -42.14 -8.79
CA PHE A 2 65.62 -41.24 -7.90
C PHE A 2 64.15 -41.27 -8.29
N ARG A 3 63.25 -41.71 -7.38
CA ARG A 3 61.80 -41.60 -7.52
C ARG A 3 61.37 -40.20 -7.10
N ARG A 4 60.80 -39.43 -8.02
CA ARG A 4 60.11 -38.17 -7.75
C ARG A 4 58.72 -38.48 -7.23
N ASN A 5 58.43 -38.11 -5.99
CA ASN A 5 57.09 -38.04 -5.43
C ASN A 5 56.43 -36.73 -5.89
N THR A 6 55.45 -36.86 -6.72
CA THR A 6 54.58 -35.75 -7.11
C THR A 6 53.51 -35.58 -6.03
N LEU A 7 53.61 -34.46 -5.29
CA LEU A 7 52.61 -34.04 -4.34
C LEU A 7 51.45 -33.43 -5.14
N GLN A 8 50.31 -34.11 -5.18
CA GLN A 8 49.06 -33.51 -5.66
C GLN A 8 48.50 -32.57 -4.57
N ILE A 9 48.61 -31.30 -4.79
CA ILE A 9 47.89 -30.28 -4.00
C ILE A 9 46.50 -30.20 -4.57
N SER A 10 45.54 -30.81 -3.89
CA SER A 10 44.11 -30.64 -4.12
C SER A 10 43.72 -29.24 -3.68
N LEU A 11 43.49 -28.33 -4.63
CA LEU A 11 42.87 -27.04 -4.38
C LEU A 11 41.43 -27.30 -3.98
N LEU A 12 41.14 -27.30 -2.69
CA LEU A 12 39.79 -27.10 -2.17
C LEU A 12 39.39 -25.64 -2.43
N VAL A 13 38.75 -25.39 -3.56
CA VAL A 13 38.04 -24.14 -3.77
C VAL A 13 36.80 -24.20 -2.87
N GLY A 14 36.99 -23.74 -1.65
CA GLY A 14 35.88 -23.47 -0.77
C GLY A 14 35.00 -22.41 -1.42
N LEU A 15 33.79 -22.79 -1.80
CA LEU A 15 32.69 -21.88 -2.07
C LEU A 15 32.41 -21.13 -0.75
N LEU A 16 33.17 -20.07 -0.48
CA LEU A 16 32.70 -19.02 0.42
C LEU A 16 31.52 -18.38 -0.31
N ALA A 17 30.31 -18.88 -0.03
CA ALA A 17 29.12 -18.11 -0.16
C ALA A 17 29.36 -16.87 0.71
N ILE A 18 29.70 -15.76 0.06
CA ILE A 18 29.64 -14.46 0.65
C ILE A 18 28.15 -14.25 0.93
N LEU A 19 27.71 -14.64 2.12
CA LEU A 19 26.62 -13.96 2.80
C LEU A 19 27.15 -12.52 2.96
N ALA A 20 26.89 -11.70 1.94
CA ALA A 20 26.87 -10.27 2.14
C ALA A 20 25.85 -10.09 3.27
N ALA A 21 26.33 -9.91 4.48
CA ALA A 21 25.56 -9.37 5.54
C ALA A 21 24.99 -8.09 4.96
N GLN A 22 23.67 -8.09 4.68
CA GLN A 22 22.96 -6.86 4.41
C GLN A 22 23.13 -6.04 5.68
N GLU A 23 24.14 -5.17 5.66
CA GLU A 23 24.42 -4.25 6.74
C GLU A 23 23.11 -3.53 7.04
N GLY A 24 22.54 -3.86 8.21
CA GLY A 24 21.55 -3.08 8.91
C GLY A 24 20.42 -2.52 8.05
N GLN A 25 19.54 -3.37 7.48
CA GLN A 25 18.25 -2.85 7.06
C GLN A 25 17.52 -2.38 8.32
N PRO A 26 17.20 -1.09 8.42
CA PRO A 26 16.50 -0.53 9.57
C PRO A 26 15.01 -0.92 9.59
N LEU A 27 14.68 -2.10 9.05
CA LEU A 27 13.32 -2.58 8.95
C LEU A 27 12.87 -3.14 10.29
N SER A 28 11.71 -2.70 10.71
CA SER A 28 11.01 -3.22 11.90
C SER A 28 10.47 -4.64 11.72
N PHE A 29 10.70 -5.28 10.56
CA PHE A 29 10.15 -6.61 10.22
C PHE A 29 11.14 -7.45 9.39
N GLY A 30 10.98 -8.79 9.48
CA GLY A 30 11.77 -9.77 8.75
C GLY A 30 11.24 -10.09 7.35
N ALA A 31 11.61 -11.25 6.81
CA ALA A 31 11.15 -11.70 5.49
C ALA A 31 9.64 -11.93 5.47
N TRP A 32 9.03 -11.55 4.34
CA TRP A 32 7.60 -11.68 4.11
C TRP A 32 7.22 -13.12 3.70
N ARG A 33 6.12 -13.63 4.25
CA ARG A 33 5.58 -14.95 3.94
C ARG A 33 4.08 -14.87 3.73
N ARG A 34 3.56 -15.42 2.62
CA ARG A 34 2.13 -15.57 2.41
C ARG A 34 1.52 -16.51 3.44
N LEU A 35 0.37 -16.14 3.99
CA LEU A 35 -0.37 -16.98 4.96
C LEU A 35 -1.38 -17.91 4.32
N SER A 36 -1.69 -17.69 3.03
CA SER A 36 -2.63 -18.50 2.26
C SER A 36 -2.15 -18.66 0.82
N ASP A 37 -2.35 -19.84 0.25
CA ASP A 37 -2.12 -20.10 -1.18
C ASP A 37 -3.27 -19.64 -2.07
N ILE A 38 -4.43 -19.39 -1.47
CA ILE A 38 -5.64 -18.88 -2.14
C ILE A 38 -5.99 -17.49 -1.60
N PRO A 39 -6.76 -16.68 -2.34
CA PRO A 39 -7.23 -15.39 -1.86
C PRO A 39 -8.06 -15.52 -0.58
N VAL A 40 -7.89 -14.56 0.34
CA VAL A 40 -8.73 -14.46 1.56
C VAL A 40 -10.08 -13.78 1.26
N ILE A 41 -10.13 -12.94 0.22
CA ILE A 41 -11.36 -12.43 -0.37
C ILE A 41 -11.22 -12.52 -1.89
N ALA A 42 -12.24 -13.08 -2.56
CA ALA A 42 -12.35 -13.16 -4.01
C ALA A 42 -13.73 -12.66 -4.47
N PRO A 43 -13.90 -12.25 -5.73
CA PRO A 43 -15.18 -11.86 -6.27
C PRO A 43 -16.25 -12.93 -6.04
N ARG A 44 -17.50 -12.48 -5.82
CA ARG A 44 -18.65 -13.40 -5.66
C ARG A 44 -19.93 -12.85 -6.29
N GLY A 45 -20.83 -13.75 -6.63
CA GLY A 45 -22.16 -13.42 -7.14
C GLY A 45 -22.15 -12.67 -8.47
N ASN A 46 -23.22 -11.91 -8.72
CA ASN A 46 -23.41 -11.12 -9.95
C ASN A 46 -23.61 -9.63 -9.66
N GLY A 47 -23.44 -9.20 -8.41
CA GLY A 47 -23.66 -7.83 -7.93
C GLY A 47 -22.40 -6.99 -7.94
N TRP A 48 -22.33 -6.10 -6.97
CA TRP A 48 -21.34 -5.03 -6.82
C TRP A 48 -19.90 -5.51 -6.58
N GLU A 49 -19.66 -6.77 -6.19
CA GLU A 49 -18.33 -7.36 -5.98
C GLU A 49 -18.05 -8.53 -6.98
N SER A 50 -18.67 -8.50 -8.15
CA SER A 50 -18.63 -9.63 -9.08
C SER A 50 -17.44 -9.67 -10.03
N ALA A 51 -16.76 -8.53 -10.26
CA ALA A 51 -15.62 -8.46 -11.19
C ALA A 51 -14.28 -8.50 -10.44
N GLY A 52 -14.18 -7.82 -9.30
CA GLY A 52 -12.94 -7.73 -8.52
C GLY A 52 -13.21 -7.40 -7.06
N THR A 53 -12.33 -7.88 -6.18
CA THR A 53 -12.22 -7.50 -4.77
C THR A 53 -10.72 -7.35 -4.47
N PHE A 54 -10.22 -6.15 -4.22
CA PHE A 54 -8.78 -5.88 -4.10
C PHE A 54 -8.51 -4.62 -3.28
N ASN A 55 -7.27 -4.22 -3.12
CA ASN A 55 -6.81 -3.00 -2.48
C ASN A 55 -7.50 -2.74 -1.13
N PRO A 56 -7.21 -3.57 -0.10
CA PRO A 56 -7.91 -3.51 1.17
C PRO A 56 -7.22 -2.59 2.18
N ALA A 57 -7.96 -1.73 2.86
CA ALA A 57 -7.53 -1.14 4.11
C ALA A 57 -7.94 -2.02 5.29
N VAL A 58 -7.11 -2.09 6.31
CA VAL A 58 -7.40 -2.87 7.52
C VAL A 58 -7.03 -2.11 8.79
N LEU A 59 -7.73 -2.47 9.88
CA LEU A 59 -7.35 -2.09 11.24
C LEU A 59 -7.82 -3.16 12.23
N GLU A 60 -7.30 -3.11 13.44
CA GLU A 60 -7.79 -3.95 14.53
C GLU A 60 -8.81 -3.20 15.40
N ARG A 61 -9.96 -3.84 15.67
CA ARG A 61 -11.00 -3.33 16.55
C ARG A 61 -11.60 -4.47 17.35
N ALA A 62 -11.64 -4.33 18.67
CA ALA A 62 -12.23 -5.31 19.59
C ALA A 62 -11.75 -6.76 19.36
N GLY A 63 -10.43 -6.92 19.12
CA GLY A 63 -9.80 -8.23 18.89
C GLY A 63 -10.05 -8.85 17.52
N LYS A 64 -10.77 -8.17 16.63
CA LYS A 64 -10.98 -8.58 15.24
C LYS A 64 -10.23 -7.67 14.28
N ILE A 65 -9.83 -8.22 13.16
CA ILE A 65 -9.35 -7.46 12.01
C ILE A 65 -10.56 -7.07 11.17
N ILE A 66 -10.72 -5.76 10.99
CA ILE A 66 -11.74 -5.16 10.14
C ILE A 66 -11.07 -4.78 8.83
N MET A 67 -11.71 -5.10 7.72
CA MET A 67 -11.23 -4.83 6.37
C MET A 67 -12.29 -4.03 5.60
N LEU A 68 -11.86 -2.90 5.02
CA LEU A 68 -12.57 -2.25 3.93
C LEU A 68 -11.82 -2.60 2.64
N TYR A 69 -12.51 -3.18 1.67
CA TYR A 69 -11.89 -3.58 0.41
C TYR A 69 -12.61 -2.94 -0.77
N ARG A 70 -11.84 -2.53 -1.77
CA ARG A 70 -12.41 -2.13 -3.06
C ARG A 70 -13.08 -3.34 -3.69
N ALA A 71 -14.32 -3.16 -4.10
CA ALA A 71 -15.10 -4.16 -4.82
C ALA A 71 -15.68 -3.55 -6.08
N GLN A 72 -15.56 -4.24 -7.20
CA GLN A 72 -15.94 -3.74 -8.51
C GLN A 72 -16.98 -4.65 -9.16
N ASP A 73 -17.98 -4.07 -9.75
CA ASP A 73 -18.96 -4.76 -10.58
C ASP A 73 -18.47 -4.90 -12.03
N LYS A 74 -19.25 -5.63 -12.86
CA LYS A 74 -18.93 -5.87 -14.28
C LYS A 74 -18.98 -4.61 -15.16
N GLN A 75 -19.59 -3.53 -14.69
CA GLN A 75 -19.60 -2.21 -15.34
C GLN A 75 -18.36 -1.39 -15.01
N GLY A 76 -17.52 -1.90 -14.10
CA GLY A 76 -16.31 -1.24 -13.65
C GLY A 76 -16.57 -0.14 -12.61
N THR A 77 -17.70 -0.20 -11.89
CA THR A 77 -18.01 0.72 -10.80
C THR A 77 -17.53 0.15 -9.48
N SER A 78 -16.69 0.89 -8.79
CA SER A 78 -16.08 0.50 -7.51
C SER A 78 -16.88 0.99 -6.31
N ARG A 79 -16.94 0.16 -5.27
CA ARG A 79 -17.54 0.42 -3.95
C ARG A 79 -16.65 -0.13 -2.87
N LEU A 80 -16.88 0.27 -1.61
CA LEU A 80 -16.16 -0.33 -0.49
C LEU A 80 -17.02 -1.37 0.22
N GLY A 81 -16.52 -2.61 0.24
CA GLY A 81 -17.04 -3.68 1.05
C GLY A 81 -16.46 -3.67 2.46
N TYR A 82 -17.16 -4.30 3.39
CA TYR A 82 -16.74 -4.49 4.76
C TYR A 82 -16.65 -5.98 5.08
N ALA A 83 -15.56 -6.39 5.71
CA ALA A 83 -15.38 -7.74 6.23
C ALA A 83 -14.68 -7.72 7.59
N GLU A 84 -14.92 -8.76 8.39
CA GLU A 84 -14.27 -8.93 9.69
C GLU A 84 -13.75 -10.35 9.88
N SER A 85 -12.63 -10.49 10.60
CA SER A 85 -11.96 -11.76 10.87
C SER A 85 -11.41 -11.80 12.29
N ALA A 86 -11.52 -12.93 12.95
CA ALA A 86 -10.89 -13.17 14.25
C ALA A 86 -9.42 -13.63 14.11
N ASP A 87 -9.08 -14.32 13.02
CA ASP A 87 -7.75 -14.92 12.78
C ASP A 87 -6.92 -14.20 11.71
N GLY A 88 -7.54 -13.30 10.93
CA GLY A 88 -6.88 -12.55 9.86
C GLY A 88 -6.83 -13.28 8.51
N ILE A 89 -7.43 -14.46 8.39
CA ILE A 89 -7.45 -15.27 7.18
C ILE A 89 -8.89 -15.55 6.73
N HIS A 90 -9.76 -15.91 7.66
CA HIS A 90 -11.16 -16.22 7.36
C HIS A 90 -12.03 -15.00 7.66
N PHE A 91 -12.55 -14.40 6.60
CA PHE A 91 -13.33 -13.16 6.67
C PHE A 91 -14.82 -13.40 6.44
N THR A 92 -15.65 -12.83 7.33
CA THR A 92 -17.09 -12.73 7.14
C THR A 92 -17.41 -11.36 6.53
N ARG A 93 -18.03 -11.35 5.34
CA ARG A 93 -18.37 -10.14 4.58
C ARG A 93 -19.79 -9.69 4.85
N ARG A 94 -20.02 -8.37 4.85
CA ARG A 94 -21.38 -7.81 4.75
C ARG A 94 -21.91 -7.99 3.33
N ASP A 95 -23.25 -8.09 3.23
CA ASP A 95 -23.90 -8.26 1.92
C ASP A 95 -24.04 -6.95 1.15
N GLN A 96 -24.02 -5.82 1.83
CA GLN A 96 -24.09 -4.50 1.21
C GLN A 96 -22.79 -3.73 1.41
N PRO A 97 -22.38 -2.92 0.42
CA PRO A 97 -21.22 -2.05 0.57
C PRO A 97 -21.46 -1.01 1.67
N VAL A 98 -20.39 -0.55 2.31
CA VAL A 98 -20.43 0.50 3.33
C VAL A 98 -20.21 1.90 2.73
N LEU A 99 -19.69 1.99 1.52
CA LEU A 99 -19.55 3.23 0.77
C LEU A 99 -19.77 2.95 -0.73
N SER A 100 -20.76 3.61 -1.31
CA SER A 100 -21.12 3.52 -2.73
C SER A 100 -21.04 4.90 -3.37
N PRO A 101 -20.80 5.03 -4.68
CA PRO A 101 -20.79 6.33 -5.35
C PRO A 101 -22.08 7.12 -5.10
N SER A 102 -21.93 8.41 -4.79
CA SER A 102 -23.04 9.35 -4.61
C SER A 102 -22.69 10.78 -5.04
N GLU A 103 -21.45 11.04 -5.35
CA GLU A 103 -20.94 12.37 -5.72
C GLU A 103 -20.50 12.40 -7.19
N ASP A 104 -20.53 13.57 -7.82
CA ASP A 104 -20.14 13.75 -9.24
C ASP A 104 -18.70 13.27 -9.50
N TYR A 105 -17.81 13.46 -8.55
CA TYR A 105 -16.41 13.01 -8.64
C TYR A 105 -16.23 11.49 -8.45
N GLU A 106 -17.30 10.74 -8.20
CA GLU A 106 -17.36 9.27 -8.08
C GLU A 106 -18.17 8.64 -9.23
N GLU A 107 -18.77 9.44 -10.13
CA GLU A 107 -19.72 8.96 -11.12
C GLU A 107 -19.09 7.95 -12.08
N GLY A 108 -19.70 6.77 -12.20
CA GLY A 108 -19.31 5.69 -13.13
C GLY A 108 -18.04 4.92 -12.73
N GLY A 109 -17.04 5.54 -12.13
CA GLY A 109 -15.81 4.91 -11.62
C GLY A 109 -15.96 4.41 -10.20
N GLY A 110 -16.38 5.30 -9.32
CA GLY A 110 -16.76 4.94 -7.97
C GLY A 110 -15.77 5.36 -6.89
N VAL A 111 -15.84 4.61 -5.79
CA VAL A 111 -15.03 4.78 -4.58
C VAL A 111 -13.95 3.70 -4.58
N GLU A 112 -12.68 4.13 -4.64
CA GLU A 112 -11.54 3.24 -4.87
C GLU A 112 -10.47 3.36 -3.78
N ASP A 113 -9.69 2.29 -3.60
CA ASP A 113 -8.41 2.25 -2.91
C ASP A 113 -8.42 2.93 -1.52
N PRO A 114 -9.12 2.32 -0.54
CA PRO A 114 -9.29 2.87 0.80
C PRO A 114 -8.00 2.80 1.61
N ARG A 115 -7.74 3.82 2.45
CA ARG A 115 -6.74 3.75 3.52
C ARG A 115 -7.35 4.26 4.82
N LEU A 116 -7.03 3.61 5.92
CA LEU A 116 -7.64 3.86 7.21
C LEU A 116 -6.60 4.30 8.25
N VAL A 117 -6.98 5.29 9.04
CA VAL A 117 -6.27 5.66 10.26
C VAL A 117 -7.28 6.04 11.34
N ARG A 118 -6.92 5.87 12.62
CA ARG A 118 -7.76 6.26 13.74
C ARG A 118 -7.09 7.35 14.57
N PHE A 119 -7.85 8.41 14.88
CA PHE A 119 -7.48 9.42 15.87
C PHE A 119 -8.60 9.59 16.87
N GLY A 120 -8.32 9.34 18.14
CA GLY A 120 -9.37 9.30 19.18
C GLY A 120 -10.43 8.24 18.85
N ASP A 121 -11.69 8.67 18.80
CA ASP A 121 -12.83 7.78 18.47
C ASP A 121 -13.25 7.86 17.00
N THR A 122 -12.54 8.65 16.20
CA THR A 122 -12.86 8.86 14.79
C THR A 122 -11.93 8.07 13.89
N TYR A 123 -12.49 7.36 12.93
CA TYR A 123 -11.81 6.73 11.81
C TYR A 123 -11.79 7.70 10.64
N TYR A 124 -10.63 7.88 10.04
CA TYR A 124 -10.42 8.68 8.84
C TYR A 124 -10.12 7.74 7.69
N LEU A 125 -10.95 7.81 6.67
CA LEU A 125 -10.84 7.05 5.44
C LEU A 125 -10.42 7.99 4.33
N THR A 126 -9.22 7.84 3.80
CA THR A 126 -8.87 8.41 2.51
C THR A 126 -9.22 7.41 1.43
N TYR A 127 -9.73 7.89 0.30
CA TYR A 127 -10.11 7.07 -0.83
C TYR A 127 -9.97 7.85 -2.13
N THR A 128 -9.94 7.17 -3.24
CA THR A 128 -9.97 7.79 -4.56
C THR A 128 -11.42 7.89 -5.04
N GLY A 129 -11.90 9.11 -5.27
CA GLY A 129 -13.10 9.37 -6.05
C GLY A 129 -12.73 9.35 -7.53
N TYR A 130 -13.34 8.46 -8.30
CA TYR A 130 -13.06 8.29 -9.73
C TYR A 130 -14.33 8.41 -10.57
N ASN A 131 -14.34 9.33 -11.52
CA ASN A 131 -15.50 9.59 -12.38
C ASN A 131 -15.29 9.17 -13.85
N LYS A 132 -14.42 8.18 -14.09
CA LYS A 132 -13.99 7.69 -15.42
C LYS A 132 -13.07 8.65 -16.18
N LYS A 133 -12.92 9.87 -15.72
CA LYS A 133 -12.04 10.91 -16.32
C LYS A 133 -10.94 11.30 -15.35
N ASP A 134 -11.34 11.68 -14.14
CA ASP A 134 -10.45 12.22 -13.13
C ASP A 134 -10.45 11.35 -11.87
N ALA A 135 -9.27 11.11 -11.32
CA ALA A 135 -9.07 10.47 -10.04
C ALA A 135 -8.58 11.51 -9.03
N GLN A 136 -9.29 11.65 -7.90
CA GLN A 136 -9.02 12.66 -6.89
C GLN A 136 -9.02 12.05 -5.49
N LEU A 137 -8.11 12.50 -4.65
CA LEU A 137 -8.02 12.04 -3.28
C LEU A 137 -9.11 12.68 -2.41
N CYS A 138 -9.95 11.84 -1.84
CA CYS A 138 -11.11 12.19 -1.03
C CYS A 138 -10.94 11.72 0.41
N LEU A 139 -11.77 12.27 1.30
CA LEU A 139 -11.83 11.94 2.72
C LEU A 139 -13.26 11.64 3.16
N ALA A 140 -13.40 10.64 4.01
CA ALA A 140 -14.61 10.40 4.80
C ALA A 140 -14.25 10.06 6.25
N THR A 141 -15.17 10.30 7.17
CA THR A 141 -15.01 9.98 8.60
C THR A 141 -16.13 9.07 9.11
N SER A 142 -15.81 8.27 10.12
CA SER A 142 -16.77 7.37 10.77
C SER A 142 -16.40 7.14 12.23
N THR A 143 -17.36 6.76 13.05
CA THR A 143 -17.13 6.28 14.42
C THR A 143 -17.35 4.78 14.56
N ASP A 144 -17.93 4.13 13.54
CA ASP A 144 -18.32 2.72 13.58
C ASP A 144 -17.78 1.86 12.43
N LEU A 145 -17.14 2.47 11.37
CA LEU A 145 -16.63 1.85 10.15
C LEU A 145 -17.73 1.36 9.18
N ILE A 146 -18.97 1.69 9.45
CA ILE A 146 -20.15 1.28 8.66
C ILE A 146 -20.81 2.49 8.02
N HIS A 147 -21.03 3.55 8.81
CA HIS A 147 -21.63 4.79 8.36
C HIS A 147 -20.53 5.84 8.16
N TRP A 148 -20.45 6.38 6.97
CA TRP A 148 -19.39 7.28 6.56
C TRP A 148 -19.94 8.66 6.21
N ASP A 149 -19.34 9.69 6.81
CA ASP A 149 -19.60 11.10 6.51
C ASP A 149 -18.51 11.62 5.57
N ARG A 150 -18.88 11.88 4.31
CA ARG A 150 -17.95 12.39 3.29
C ARG A 150 -17.52 13.80 3.62
N LYS A 151 -16.22 14.07 3.50
CA LYS A 151 -15.62 15.41 3.62
C LYS A 151 -15.25 16.01 2.25
N GLY A 152 -15.48 15.25 1.18
CA GLY A 152 -15.21 15.67 -0.19
C GLY A 152 -13.76 15.43 -0.62
N VAL A 153 -13.40 16.10 -1.71
CA VAL A 153 -12.05 16.08 -2.28
C VAL A 153 -11.10 16.88 -1.39
N ILE A 154 -10.00 16.29 -0.93
CA ILE A 154 -9.01 16.92 -0.05
C ILE A 154 -7.71 17.29 -0.77
N MET A 155 -7.43 16.64 -1.90
CA MET A 155 -6.33 16.98 -2.82
C MET A 155 -6.87 16.94 -4.24
N PRO A 156 -7.29 18.08 -4.81
CA PRO A 156 -7.85 18.11 -6.16
C PRO A 156 -6.84 17.69 -7.22
N ALA A 157 -7.33 17.06 -8.29
CA ALA A 157 -6.54 16.81 -9.48
C ALA A 157 -6.19 18.13 -10.18
N TYR A 158 -5.03 18.17 -10.86
CA TYR A 158 -4.53 19.30 -11.67
C TYR A 158 -4.10 20.55 -10.88
N GLU A 159 -4.21 20.58 -9.56
CA GLU A 159 -3.97 21.76 -8.74
C GLU A 159 -2.66 21.74 -7.93
N GLY A 160 -1.86 20.67 -8.03
CA GLY A 160 -0.62 20.53 -7.29
C GLY A 160 0.57 21.29 -7.87
N ASN A 161 1.63 21.42 -7.09
CA ASN A 161 2.87 22.06 -7.53
C ASN A 161 3.63 21.26 -8.60
N TRP A 162 3.66 19.94 -8.46
CA TRP A 162 4.33 19.00 -9.36
C TRP A 162 3.37 17.92 -9.87
N ASN A 163 2.36 17.59 -9.09
CA ASN A 163 1.28 16.64 -9.41
C ASN A 163 0.20 17.34 -10.22
N VAL A 164 0.49 17.60 -11.47
CA VAL A 164 -0.36 18.38 -12.38
C VAL A 164 -1.46 17.56 -13.05
N LYS A 165 -1.72 16.34 -12.56
CA LYS A 165 -2.79 15.44 -13.03
C LYS A 165 -3.56 14.87 -11.84
N TRP A 166 -3.60 13.56 -11.67
CA TRP A 166 -4.39 12.87 -10.66
C TRP A 166 -3.74 12.89 -9.27
N THR A 167 -4.58 12.74 -8.25
CA THR A 167 -4.17 12.53 -6.86
C THR A 167 -4.89 11.31 -6.31
N LYS A 168 -4.17 10.44 -5.60
CA LYS A 168 -4.71 9.19 -5.03
C LYS A 168 -3.95 8.80 -3.75
N SER A 169 -4.37 7.70 -3.13
CA SER A 169 -3.54 6.89 -2.24
C SER A 169 -2.98 7.61 -1.03
N GLY A 170 -3.88 8.29 -0.28
CA GLY A 170 -3.48 9.09 0.88
C GLY A 170 -3.19 8.24 2.12
N ALA A 171 -1.93 8.01 2.42
CA ALA A 171 -1.44 7.27 3.59
C ALA A 171 -1.12 8.25 4.74
N ILE A 172 -2.08 8.46 5.65
CA ILE A 172 -1.93 9.38 6.79
C ILE A 172 -1.00 8.75 7.82
N VAL A 173 -0.02 9.55 8.29
CA VAL A 173 0.87 9.18 9.41
C VAL A 173 0.04 9.13 10.70
N PRO A 174 0.08 8.04 11.50
CA PRO A 174 -0.87 7.81 12.59
C PRO A 174 -0.60 8.64 13.87
N GLU A 175 0.23 9.66 13.78
CA GLU A 175 0.50 10.61 14.87
C GLU A 175 0.88 11.99 14.35
N LYS A 176 0.78 13.01 15.21
CA LYS A 176 1.28 14.35 14.89
C LYS A 176 2.80 14.40 14.98
N ILE A 177 3.43 15.07 14.00
CA ILE A 177 4.84 15.38 14.02
C ILE A 177 4.99 16.90 13.91
N ASN A 178 5.68 17.51 14.86
CA ASN A 178 5.86 18.96 14.96
C ASN A 178 4.53 19.75 14.90
N GLY A 179 3.50 19.23 15.60
CA GLY A 179 2.18 19.87 15.69
C GLY A 179 1.28 19.73 14.48
N LYS A 180 1.71 19.03 13.43
CA LYS A 180 0.95 18.80 12.19
C LYS A 180 0.66 17.32 12.01
N TYR A 181 -0.43 17.04 11.28
CA TYR A 181 -0.69 15.75 10.64
C TYR A 181 -0.01 15.73 9.28
N TRP A 182 0.44 14.55 8.85
CA TRP A 182 1.15 14.33 7.60
C TRP A 182 0.52 13.19 6.83
N MET A 183 0.56 13.27 5.50
CA MET A 183 0.00 12.27 4.61
C MET A 183 0.91 12.12 3.39
N TYR A 184 1.43 10.92 3.16
CA TYR A 184 2.00 10.56 1.87
C TYR A 184 0.87 10.27 0.90
N PHE A 185 0.93 10.81 -0.31
CA PHE A 185 -0.10 10.62 -1.32
C PHE A 185 0.51 10.39 -2.69
N LEU A 186 -0.21 9.75 -3.60
CA LEU A 186 0.20 9.66 -4.99
C LEU A 186 -0.23 10.91 -5.75
N GLY A 187 0.72 11.50 -6.48
CA GLY A 187 0.49 12.51 -7.49
C GLY A 187 1.06 12.11 -8.83
N THR A 188 0.38 12.44 -9.91
CA THR A 188 0.85 12.18 -11.28
C THR A 188 1.49 13.45 -11.88
N SER A 189 2.76 13.36 -12.24
CA SER A 189 3.52 14.45 -12.85
C SER A 189 3.22 14.64 -14.34
N ALA A 190 3.71 15.73 -14.93
CA ALA A 190 3.47 16.09 -16.33
C ALA A 190 3.92 15.01 -17.33
N ASP A 191 4.98 14.28 -17.02
CA ASP A 191 5.53 13.16 -17.81
C ASP A 191 4.84 11.81 -17.53
N ASN A 192 3.67 11.81 -16.88
CA ASN A 192 2.88 10.63 -16.53
C ASN A 192 3.60 9.65 -15.60
N LYS A 193 4.43 10.13 -14.69
CA LYS A 193 4.99 9.34 -13.60
C LYS A 193 4.13 9.49 -12.36
N ASP A 194 3.78 8.35 -11.75
CA ASP A 194 3.03 8.30 -10.51
C ASP A 194 4.01 8.21 -9.35
N GLN A 195 4.06 9.26 -8.51
CA GLN A 195 5.11 9.42 -7.51
C GLN A 195 4.52 9.80 -6.16
N ALA A 196 5.20 9.48 -5.06
CA ALA A 196 4.71 9.88 -3.76
C ALA A 196 5.11 11.32 -3.40
N GLY A 197 4.09 12.11 -3.11
CA GLY A 197 4.17 13.44 -2.51
C GLY A 197 3.92 13.41 -1.01
N LEU A 198 3.96 14.60 -0.42
CA LEU A 198 3.67 14.79 1.01
C LEU A 198 2.74 15.99 1.19
N ALA A 199 1.69 15.80 1.96
CA ALA A 199 0.77 16.84 2.39
C ALA A 199 0.78 16.99 3.91
N SER A 200 0.38 18.16 4.41
CA SER A 200 0.22 18.43 5.84
C SER A 200 -1.12 19.07 6.15
N SER A 201 -1.61 18.83 7.37
CA SER A 201 -2.86 19.38 7.89
C SER A 201 -2.70 19.75 9.37
N LEU A 202 -3.52 20.71 9.84
CA LEU A 202 -3.64 21.02 11.26
C LEU A 202 -4.82 20.31 11.94
N ASP A 203 -5.81 19.85 11.14
CA ASP A 203 -7.11 19.39 11.62
C ASP A 203 -7.58 18.05 11.00
N LEU A 204 -6.78 17.41 10.12
CA LEU A 204 -7.10 16.20 9.35
C LEU A 204 -8.16 16.40 8.26
N LEU A 205 -8.74 17.58 8.12
CA LEU A 205 -9.81 17.87 7.15
C LEU A 205 -9.29 18.70 5.97
N HIS A 206 -8.42 19.67 6.26
CA HIS A 206 -7.84 20.58 5.25
C HIS A 206 -6.37 20.23 5.03
N TRP A 207 -6.07 19.81 3.81
CA TRP A 207 -4.73 19.34 3.43
C TRP A 207 -4.07 20.27 2.43
N THR A 208 -2.78 20.47 2.61
CA THR A 208 -1.97 21.29 1.70
C THR A 208 -0.69 20.53 1.35
N GLU A 209 -0.33 20.55 0.08
CA GLU A 209 0.93 19.99 -0.41
C GLU A 209 2.12 20.63 0.31
N ALA A 210 3.00 19.81 0.88
CA ALA A 210 4.08 20.25 1.76
C ALA A 210 5.43 20.41 1.04
N THR A 211 5.52 19.94 -0.21
CA THR A 211 6.77 19.95 -1.00
C THR A 211 6.50 20.36 -2.45
N LYS A 212 7.52 20.95 -3.08
CA LYS A 212 7.46 21.35 -4.51
C LYS A 212 7.89 20.23 -5.47
N THR A 213 8.28 19.10 -4.93
CA THR A 213 8.74 17.92 -5.67
C THR A 213 8.28 16.66 -4.94
N PRO A 214 8.19 15.51 -5.61
CA PRO A 214 7.92 14.24 -4.94
C PRO A 214 8.94 13.97 -3.81
N VAL A 215 8.47 13.40 -2.69
CA VAL A 215 9.37 12.96 -1.60
C VAL A 215 9.88 11.53 -1.83
N LEU A 216 9.17 10.76 -2.67
CA LEU A 216 9.60 9.45 -3.13
C LEU A 216 9.42 9.39 -4.67
N PRO A 217 10.39 9.92 -5.44
CA PRO A 217 10.33 9.90 -6.90
C PRO A 217 10.55 8.49 -7.45
N VAL A 218 10.09 8.24 -8.67
CA VAL A 218 10.42 7.02 -9.42
C VAL A 218 11.93 6.95 -9.71
N ARG A 219 12.46 5.74 -9.92
CA ARG A 219 13.89 5.50 -10.14
C ARG A 219 14.14 4.72 -11.42
N ALA A 220 14.76 5.35 -12.40
CA ALA A 220 15.07 4.71 -13.68
C ALA A 220 15.85 3.39 -13.50
N GLY A 221 15.42 2.33 -14.20
CA GLY A 221 16.09 1.03 -14.19
C GLY A 221 15.80 0.15 -12.96
N LEU A 222 15.01 0.62 -11.99
CA LEU A 222 14.59 -0.16 -10.84
C LEU A 222 13.09 -0.58 -10.94
N PHE A 223 12.64 -1.41 -9.99
CA PHE A 223 11.28 -1.95 -9.99
C PHE A 223 10.18 -0.87 -9.84
N ASP A 224 10.55 0.33 -9.49
CA ASP A 224 9.70 1.49 -9.26
C ASP A 224 10.00 2.64 -10.24
N SER A 225 10.34 2.29 -11.49
CA SER A 225 10.72 3.27 -12.53
C SER A 225 9.53 4.03 -13.11
N ARG A 226 8.32 3.52 -12.96
CA ARG A 226 7.08 4.12 -13.46
C ARG A 226 6.14 4.60 -12.36
N VAL A 227 6.04 3.83 -11.27
CA VAL A 227 5.13 4.08 -10.15
C VAL A 227 5.90 3.96 -8.84
N ALA A 228 5.66 4.88 -7.91
CA ALA A 228 6.05 4.83 -6.50
C ALA A 228 4.86 5.31 -5.65
N GLU A 229 3.94 4.41 -5.32
CA GLU A 229 2.63 4.71 -4.73
C GLU A 229 2.58 4.32 -3.25
N PRO A 230 2.15 5.20 -2.33
CA PRO A 230 1.98 4.87 -0.93
C PRO A 230 1.05 3.68 -0.72
N GLY A 231 1.44 2.77 0.15
CA GLY A 231 0.63 1.64 0.60
C GLY A 231 -0.25 2.00 1.80
N PRO A 232 -0.20 1.21 2.90
CA PRO A 232 -0.97 1.49 4.12
C PRO A 232 -0.44 2.73 4.86
N SER A 233 -1.18 3.17 5.89
CA SER A 233 -0.67 4.16 6.85
C SER A 233 0.70 3.74 7.37
N PRO A 234 1.69 4.66 7.42
CA PRO A 234 3.07 4.34 7.82
C PRO A 234 3.19 3.83 9.26
N ILE A 235 4.28 3.11 9.52
CA ILE A 235 4.69 2.77 10.89
C ILE A 235 5.62 3.86 11.40
N VAL A 236 5.32 4.42 12.57
CA VAL A 236 6.22 5.37 13.21
C VAL A 236 7.04 4.64 14.27
N THR A 237 8.36 4.67 14.14
CA THR A 237 9.32 4.03 15.04
C THR A 237 10.26 5.08 15.65
N LYS A 238 11.11 4.66 16.60
CA LYS A 238 12.19 5.54 17.12
C LYS A 238 13.21 5.92 16.03
N ASP A 239 13.38 5.08 15.00
CA ASP A 239 14.41 5.23 13.97
C ASP A 239 13.90 5.95 12.71
N GLY A 240 12.58 6.13 12.57
CA GLY A 240 11.99 6.82 11.42
C GLY A 240 10.53 6.50 11.17
N ILE A 241 10.01 7.06 10.09
CA ILE A 241 8.68 6.79 9.53
C ILE A 241 8.87 5.75 8.42
N VAL A 242 8.40 4.54 8.66
CA VAL A 242 8.50 3.43 7.71
C VAL A 242 7.29 3.44 6.79
N LEU A 243 7.48 3.80 5.54
CA LEU A 243 6.48 3.78 4.48
C LEU A 243 6.63 2.50 3.65
N ILE A 244 5.62 1.64 3.66
CA ILE A 244 5.47 0.59 2.68
C ILE A 244 4.85 1.22 1.44
N TYR A 245 5.44 1.00 0.27
CA TYR A 245 4.94 1.54 -0.99
C TYR A 245 4.90 0.47 -2.08
N ASN A 246 4.10 0.71 -3.09
CA ASN A 246 3.99 -0.15 -4.24
C ASN A 246 4.69 0.50 -5.43
N GLY A 247 5.70 -0.17 -5.96
CA GLY A 247 6.44 0.26 -7.13
C GLY A 247 6.02 -0.53 -8.35
N ALA A 248 6.00 0.11 -9.53
CA ALA A 248 5.86 -0.58 -10.79
C ALA A 248 6.90 -0.11 -11.81
N ASP A 249 7.34 -1.04 -12.65
CA ASP A 249 8.18 -0.75 -13.82
C ASP A 249 7.33 -0.35 -15.05
N ASP A 250 7.97 -0.13 -16.17
CA ASP A 250 7.29 0.26 -17.41
C ASP A 250 6.41 -0.85 -18.01
N GLN A 251 6.55 -2.09 -17.57
CA GLN A 251 5.66 -3.21 -17.87
C GLN A 251 4.47 -3.29 -16.91
N LEU A 252 4.35 -2.35 -15.97
CA LEU A 252 3.33 -2.32 -14.92
C LEU A 252 3.31 -3.58 -14.05
N VAL A 253 4.48 -4.18 -13.79
CA VAL A 253 4.62 -5.24 -12.80
C VAL A 253 4.73 -4.60 -11.42
N TYR A 254 3.67 -4.71 -10.61
CA TYR A 254 3.62 -4.11 -9.29
C TYR A 254 4.29 -5.00 -8.23
N ARG A 255 5.18 -4.38 -7.47
CA ARG A 255 5.96 -5.00 -6.39
C ARG A 255 6.00 -4.07 -5.19
N THR A 256 6.18 -4.62 -4.02
CA THR A 256 6.23 -3.81 -2.80
C THR A 256 7.65 -3.43 -2.43
N GLY A 257 7.87 -2.17 -2.13
CA GLY A 257 9.10 -1.63 -1.58
C GLY A 257 8.90 -1.01 -0.20
N VAL A 258 9.98 -0.59 0.43
CA VAL A 258 9.99 0.08 1.72
C VAL A 258 10.86 1.33 1.65
N ALA A 259 10.38 2.41 2.23
CA ALA A 259 11.13 3.65 2.40
C ALA A 259 11.08 4.09 3.87
N ILE A 260 12.15 4.71 4.35
CA ILE A 260 12.23 5.23 5.71
C ILE A 260 12.52 6.72 5.63
N PHE A 261 11.62 7.50 6.23
CA PHE A 261 11.76 8.93 6.36
C PHE A 261 12.17 9.31 7.78
N ASP A 262 12.72 10.49 7.91
CA ASP A 262 13.14 11.02 9.21
C ASP A 262 11.95 11.14 10.16
N ARG A 263 12.16 10.72 11.42
CA ARG A 263 11.14 10.73 12.47
C ARG A 263 10.61 12.14 12.77
N ASN A 264 11.45 13.15 12.62
CA ASN A 264 11.13 14.54 12.94
C ASN A 264 10.90 15.42 11.69
N ASP A 265 11.29 14.93 10.51
CA ASP A 265 11.03 15.61 9.24
C ASP A 265 10.51 14.63 8.18
N PRO A 266 9.20 14.46 8.04
CA PRO A 266 8.58 13.53 7.08
C PRO A 266 8.94 13.79 5.61
N ARG A 267 9.59 14.93 5.29
CA ARG A 267 10.08 15.26 3.95
C ARG A 267 11.41 14.58 3.63
N ARG A 268 12.20 14.22 4.65
CA ARG A 268 13.58 13.75 4.50
C ARG A 268 13.63 12.23 4.40
N LEU A 269 13.85 11.72 3.18
CA LEU A 269 14.11 10.31 2.93
C LEU A 269 15.48 9.93 3.50
N LEU A 270 15.52 8.91 4.35
CA LEU A 270 16.74 8.36 4.95
C LEU A 270 17.23 7.11 4.22
N TRP A 271 16.30 6.25 3.81
CA TRP A 271 16.60 4.98 3.18
C TRP A 271 15.43 4.52 2.30
N ARG A 272 15.73 3.78 1.25
CA ARG A 272 14.75 3.15 0.36
C ARG A 272 15.32 1.83 -0.17
N SER A 273 14.51 0.78 -0.20
CA SER A 273 14.92 -0.52 -0.74
C SER A 273 15.22 -0.43 -2.24
N ASP A 274 16.34 -0.98 -2.69
CA ASP A 274 16.67 -1.09 -4.12
C ASP A 274 15.97 -2.28 -4.75
N GLU A 275 15.84 -3.37 -3.98
CA GLU A 275 15.08 -4.55 -4.39
C GLU A 275 13.68 -4.55 -3.72
N PRO A 276 12.67 -5.12 -4.39
CA PRO A 276 11.35 -5.27 -3.80
C PRO A 276 11.38 -6.29 -2.66
N VAL A 277 10.62 -6.03 -1.60
CA VAL A 277 10.46 -6.95 -0.46
C VAL A 277 9.38 -8.00 -0.68
N PHE A 278 8.47 -7.76 -1.63
CA PHE A 278 7.37 -8.66 -1.97
C PHE A 278 7.01 -8.54 -3.46
N VAL A 279 6.86 -9.68 -4.14
CA VAL A 279 6.67 -9.76 -5.58
C VAL A 279 5.54 -10.74 -5.94
N PRO A 280 4.88 -10.61 -7.12
CA PRO A 280 3.87 -11.57 -7.58
C PRO A 280 4.47 -12.98 -7.74
N ASP A 281 3.86 -13.96 -7.08
CA ASP A 281 4.28 -15.37 -7.13
C ASP A 281 3.13 -16.30 -7.49
N LYS A 282 1.97 -16.17 -6.86
CA LYS A 282 0.83 -17.04 -7.06
C LYS A 282 0.15 -16.78 -8.42
N LYS A 283 -0.47 -17.81 -8.98
CA LYS A 283 -1.20 -17.71 -10.25
C LYS A 283 -2.25 -16.57 -10.22
N TRP A 284 -2.96 -16.44 -9.11
CA TRP A 284 -4.00 -15.42 -8.95
C TRP A 284 -3.46 -13.98 -8.74
N GLU A 285 -2.17 -13.82 -8.46
CA GLU A 285 -1.46 -12.53 -8.43
C GLU A 285 -0.93 -12.15 -9.83
N LYS A 286 -0.84 -13.14 -10.72
CA LYS A 286 -0.33 -12.98 -12.09
C LYS A 286 -1.44 -12.92 -13.15
N THR A 287 -2.70 -13.22 -12.77
CA THR A 287 -3.83 -13.29 -13.71
C THR A 287 -5.07 -12.64 -13.13
N GLY A 288 -5.47 -11.52 -13.68
CA GLY A 288 -6.65 -10.75 -13.28
C GLY A 288 -6.91 -9.59 -14.24
N GLN A 289 -7.48 -8.49 -13.73
CA GLN A 289 -7.74 -7.29 -14.54
C GLN A 289 -6.42 -6.60 -14.93
N VAL A 290 -5.48 -6.50 -13.99
CA VAL A 290 -4.09 -6.08 -14.24
C VAL A 290 -3.19 -7.24 -13.85
N PRO A 291 -2.42 -7.84 -14.79
CA PRO A 291 -1.58 -8.98 -14.48
C PRO A 291 -0.32 -8.58 -13.68
N ASN A 292 0.25 -9.53 -12.92
CA ASN A 292 1.48 -9.36 -12.16
C ASN A 292 1.43 -8.23 -11.12
N VAL A 293 0.41 -8.25 -10.28
CA VAL A 293 0.24 -7.25 -9.20
C VAL A 293 0.25 -7.91 -7.83
N VAL A 294 1.06 -7.36 -6.93
CA VAL A 294 0.86 -7.38 -5.48
C VAL A 294 0.86 -5.92 -5.02
N PHE A 295 -0.29 -5.46 -4.51
CA PHE A 295 -0.50 -4.08 -4.11
C PHE A 295 -0.88 -4.03 -2.62
N VAL A 296 0.10 -3.80 -1.76
CA VAL A 296 -0.09 -3.76 -0.31
C VAL A 296 -0.71 -2.45 0.11
N GLU A 297 -1.89 -2.52 0.74
CA GLU A 297 -2.66 -1.33 1.14
C GLU A 297 -3.18 -1.41 2.56
N GLY A 298 -3.24 -2.62 3.13
CA GLY A 298 -3.65 -2.84 4.51
C GLY A 298 -2.53 -3.43 5.36
N MET A 299 -2.42 -2.97 6.61
CA MET A 299 -1.45 -3.47 7.56
C MET A 299 -1.99 -3.40 8.99
N VAL A 300 -1.78 -4.48 9.75
CA VAL A 300 -1.99 -4.48 11.21
C VAL A 300 -0.79 -5.13 11.91
N HIS A 301 -0.44 -4.58 13.08
CA HIS A 301 0.51 -5.20 13.98
C HIS A 301 -0.26 -6.06 14.98
N ARG A 302 -0.02 -7.38 14.97
CA ARG A 302 -0.72 -8.31 15.85
C ARG A 302 0.25 -9.31 16.47
N GLN A 303 0.26 -9.39 17.79
CA GLN A 303 1.25 -10.17 18.53
C GLN A 303 2.69 -9.71 18.17
N ASN A 304 3.58 -10.59 17.75
CA ASN A 304 4.95 -10.26 17.37
C ASN A 304 5.16 -10.29 15.84
N ARG A 305 4.14 -9.90 15.08
CA ARG A 305 4.18 -9.88 13.60
C ARG A 305 3.31 -8.78 13.02
N TYR A 306 3.65 -8.35 11.82
CA TYR A 306 2.78 -7.57 10.94
C TYR A 306 2.04 -8.50 9.99
N LEU A 307 0.75 -8.23 9.80
CA LEU A 307 -0.05 -8.81 8.72
C LEU A 307 -0.24 -7.74 7.66
N PHE A 308 0.07 -8.09 6.41
CA PHE A 308 -0.03 -7.24 5.24
C PHE A 308 -1.11 -7.78 4.32
N TYR A 309 -2.10 -6.95 4.03
CA TYR A 309 -3.18 -7.30 3.12
C TYR A 309 -2.97 -6.56 1.80
N TYR A 310 -3.16 -7.29 0.70
CA TYR A 310 -2.81 -6.78 -0.61
C TYR A 310 -3.80 -7.17 -1.69
N GLY A 311 -3.93 -6.33 -2.72
CA GLY A 311 -4.59 -6.65 -3.97
C GLY A 311 -3.68 -7.54 -4.83
N GLY A 312 -4.25 -8.61 -5.39
CA GLY A 312 -3.58 -9.49 -6.35
C GLY A 312 -4.24 -9.39 -7.71
N ALA A 313 -3.46 -9.00 -8.73
CA ALA A 313 -3.87 -8.84 -10.13
C ALA A 313 -5.18 -8.05 -10.32
N ASP A 314 -5.45 -7.05 -9.44
CA ASP A 314 -6.67 -6.24 -9.38
C ASP A 314 -7.96 -7.07 -9.38
N LYS A 315 -7.91 -8.19 -8.69
CA LYS A 315 -9.03 -9.13 -8.69
C LYS A 315 -9.31 -9.75 -7.32
N ASN A 316 -8.28 -9.98 -6.52
CA ASN A 316 -8.39 -10.74 -5.28
C ASN A 316 -7.67 -10.04 -4.13
N VAL A 317 -8.04 -10.37 -2.88
CA VAL A 317 -7.27 -9.96 -1.70
C VAL A 317 -6.46 -11.14 -1.17
N GLY A 318 -5.19 -10.90 -0.91
CA GLY A 318 -4.28 -11.81 -0.23
C GLY A 318 -3.81 -11.31 1.11
N VAL A 319 -3.14 -12.17 1.88
CA VAL A 319 -2.49 -11.84 3.14
C VAL A 319 -1.10 -12.46 3.24
N ALA A 320 -0.16 -11.64 3.68
CA ALA A 320 1.20 -12.05 4.04
C ALA A 320 1.52 -11.60 5.47
N GLU A 321 2.55 -12.18 6.05
CA GLU A 321 3.07 -11.77 7.36
C GLU A 321 4.56 -11.51 7.32
N ALA A 322 5.06 -10.72 8.26
CA ALA A 322 6.47 -10.65 8.60
C ALA A 322 6.64 -10.53 10.13
N PRO A 323 7.62 -11.22 10.72
CA PRO A 323 7.91 -11.06 12.15
C PRO A 323 8.46 -9.66 12.44
N VAL A 324 8.13 -9.12 13.61
CA VAL A 324 8.79 -7.90 14.15
C VAL A 324 10.25 -8.25 14.48
N ARG A 325 11.17 -7.33 14.16
CA ARG A 325 12.60 -7.41 14.50
C ARG A 325 12.95 -6.48 15.64
#